data_d3c7f6d4a23191978d00f580d0d656b1
#
_entry.id   d3c7f6d4a23191978d00f580d0d656b1
#
_cell.length_a   1.000
_cell.length_b   1.000
_cell.length_c   1.000
_cell.angle_alpha   90.00
_cell.angle_beta   90.00
_cell.angle_gamma   90.00
#
_symmetry.space_group_name_H-M   'P 1'
#
loop_
_entity.id
_entity.type
_entity.pdbx_description
1 polymer ?
#
loop_
_entity_poly.entity_id
_entity_poly.type
_entity_poly.pdbx_seq_one_letter_code
_entity_poly.pdbx_strand_id
1 'polypeptide(L)'
;MTGPTRETELAHLDRPKAPETTFAVVSDAHVTADAEGTWKVFHRTESRLEAVVDDVNRRDVDGLVFAGDLTKDGTSPEFDRVAEILSGLDAPYFAVPGNHDVPKTFDEHETPPLSTFVAAHCPDELPYRARLGGLDVVCLNSASDADGTLREGHAGRISDAQLDWMADAVDPETPTVAVFHHPTTHVGRLFERFPDTDHYQLQNADAVVEALDSANVELAISGHIHWPTAARVSGVSGESDSRPRNGPADSFDGVTQVTTPAACSFPQAYLLVRVTPEGTTVSLVPLGDDEARTEAYRYAAADSARDSAVAESTDDGYFDSFPLLDERAPKPTTSD
;
A
#
# COMPACT_ATOMS: atom_id res chain seq x y z
N MET A 1 -5.72 22.03 8.59
CA MET A 1 -5.40 20.94 9.56
C MET A 1 -4.31 20.09 8.95
N THR A 2 -3.41 19.50 9.73
CA THR A 2 -2.17 18.83 9.24
C THR A 2 -2.28 17.31 9.20
N GLY A 3 -3.47 16.75 8.99
CA GLY A 3 -3.73 15.31 9.03
C GLY A 3 -3.73 14.69 10.45
N PRO A 4 -3.80 13.36 10.58
CA PRO A 4 -3.81 12.68 11.88
C PRO A 4 -2.55 12.95 12.69
N THR A 5 -2.71 13.17 13.99
CA THR A 5 -1.61 13.42 14.94
C THR A 5 -1.34 12.22 15.85
N ARG A 6 -2.11 11.15 15.70
CA ARG A 6 -2.02 9.90 16.46
C ARG A 6 -2.49 8.74 15.60
N GLU A 7 -2.21 7.52 16.03
CA GLU A 7 -2.79 6.31 15.42
C GLU A 7 -4.31 6.46 15.31
N THR A 8 -4.82 6.28 14.08
CA THR A 8 -6.24 6.48 13.76
C THR A 8 -6.73 5.32 12.91
N GLU A 9 -7.86 4.73 13.28
CA GLU A 9 -8.44 3.61 12.55
C GLU A 9 -8.91 4.06 11.17
N LEU A 10 -8.31 3.47 10.12
CA LEU A 10 -8.66 3.70 8.71
C LEU A 10 -9.82 2.82 8.28
N ALA A 11 -9.81 1.56 8.71
CA ALA A 11 -10.84 0.59 8.40
C ALA A 11 -10.94 -0.49 9.48
N HIS A 12 -12.16 -1.01 9.66
CA HIS A 12 -12.41 -2.26 10.36
C HIS A 12 -13.18 -3.20 9.46
N LEU A 13 -12.63 -4.41 9.27
CA LEU A 13 -13.09 -5.41 8.32
C LEU A 13 -13.49 -6.68 9.07
N ASP A 14 -14.58 -7.31 8.66
CA ASP A 14 -14.96 -8.63 9.17
C ASP A 14 -13.94 -9.70 8.83
N ARG A 15 -13.12 -9.50 7.80
CA ARG A 15 -12.10 -10.44 7.29
C ARG A 15 -10.87 -9.70 6.75
N PRO A 16 -9.70 -10.38 6.62
CA PRO A 16 -9.45 -11.76 7.07
C PRO A 16 -9.51 -11.92 8.59
N LYS A 17 -9.65 -13.16 9.06
CA LYS A 17 -9.60 -13.57 10.48
C LYS A 17 -8.47 -14.57 10.68
N ALA A 18 -7.65 -14.35 11.70
CA ALA A 18 -6.52 -15.23 12.03
C ALA A 18 -6.29 -15.25 13.54
N PRO A 19 -5.46 -16.12 14.08
CA PRO A 19 -4.83 -15.90 15.38
C PRO A 19 -4.20 -14.53 15.44
N GLU A 20 -4.19 -13.91 16.62
CA GLU A 20 -3.68 -12.55 16.80
C GLU A 20 -2.35 -12.34 16.06
N THR A 21 -2.36 -11.42 15.12
CA THR A 21 -1.23 -11.09 14.23
C THR A 21 -1.21 -9.59 14.00
N THR A 22 -0.09 -8.96 14.26
CA THR A 22 0.10 -7.53 14.05
C THR A 22 1.28 -7.29 13.12
N PHE A 23 1.08 -6.53 12.06
CA PHE A 23 2.16 -6.17 11.14
C PHE A 23 2.05 -4.73 10.66
N ALA A 24 3.20 -4.14 10.35
CA ALA A 24 3.27 -2.83 9.73
C ALA A 24 3.29 -2.94 8.20
N VAL A 25 2.70 -1.97 7.50
CA VAL A 25 2.83 -1.84 6.04
C VAL A 25 3.32 -0.44 5.71
N VAL A 26 4.44 -0.37 5.03
CA VAL A 26 5.08 0.87 4.58
C VAL A 26 5.11 0.90 3.06
N SER A 27 4.94 2.06 2.48
CA SER A 27 5.04 2.25 1.03
C SER A 27 5.67 3.60 0.71
N ASP A 28 6.20 3.71 -0.50
CA ASP A 28 6.61 4.99 -1.07
C ASP A 28 7.57 5.74 -0.13
N ALA A 29 8.63 5.06 0.30
CA ALA A 29 9.68 5.66 1.12
C ALA A 29 10.57 6.60 0.28
N HIS A 30 10.76 6.29 -1.00
CA HIS A 30 11.54 7.07 -1.97
C HIS A 30 12.87 7.56 -1.42
N VAL A 31 13.62 6.68 -0.75
CA VAL A 31 14.92 7.02 -0.15
C VAL A 31 15.87 7.56 -1.20
N THR A 32 16.50 8.68 -0.90
CA THR A 32 17.53 9.30 -1.74
C THR A 32 18.48 10.12 -0.86
N ALA A 33 19.75 10.15 -1.23
CA ALA A 33 20.78 10.91 -0.53
C ALA A 33 20.95 12.35 -1.07
N ASP A 34 20.65 12.57 -2.34
CA ASP A 34 21.08 13.77 -3.08
C ASP A 34 19.93 14.69 -3.52
N ALA A 35 18.66 14.30 -3.31
CA ALA A 35 17.52 15.10 -3.75
C ALA A 35 16.94 15.94 -2.60
N GLU A 36 16.45 17.12 -2.94
CA GLU A 36 15.81 18.04 -2.00
C GLU A 36 14.46 18.51 -2.52
N GLY A 37 13.58 18.89 -1.59
CA GLY A 37 12.30 19.54 -1.87
C GLY A 37 11.27 18.60 -2.48
N THR A 38 10.41 19.15 -3.32
CA THR A 38 9.19 18.59 -3.91
C THR A 38 8.15 18.14 -2.89
N TRP A 39 6.95 17.84 -3.36
CA TRP A 39 5.87 17.28 -2.53
C TRP A 39 6.23 15.93 -1.86
N LYS A 40 7.23 15.18 -2.40
CA LYS A 40 7.77 13.96 -1.78
C LYS A 40 8.74 14.23 -0.61
N VAL A 41 9.04 15.50 -0.32
CA VAL A 41 9.92 15.93 0.80
C VAL A 41 11.24 15.14 0.81
N PHE A 42 11.91 15.05 -0.34
CA PHE A 42 13.06 14.16 -0.57
C PHE A 42 14.18 14.31 0.45
N HIS A 43 14.43 15.50 0.97
CA HIS A 43 15.46 15.76 2.00
C HIS A 43 15.13 15.16 3.38
N ARG A 44 13.99 14.46 3.52
CA ARG A 44 13.57 13.80 4.76
C ARG A 44 13.43 12.28 4.62
N THR A 45 13.56 11.72 3.41
CA THR A 45 13.18 10.33 3.15
C THR A 45 13.96 9.33 3.98
N GLU A 46 15.28 9.51 4.13
CA GLU A 46 16.09 8.67 5.02
C GLU A 46 15.59 8.74 6.46
N SER A 47 15.46 9.94 7.02
CA SER A 47 15.01 10.12 8.40
C SER A 47 13.60 9.62 8.65
N ARG A 48 12.74 9.58 7.60
CA ARG A 48 11.41 9.00 7.70
C ARG A 48 11.45 7.48 7.74
N LEU A 49 12.30 6.85 6.93
CA LEU A 49 12.47 5.41 6.99
C LEU A 49 13.13 4.98 8.31
N GLU A 50 14.11 5.73 8.81
CA GLU A 50 14.69 5.53 10.15
C GLU A 50 13.61 5.63 11.25
N ALA A 51 12.72 6.63 11.15
CA ALA A 51 11.60 6.77 12.10
C ALA A 51 10.60 5.61 12.03
N VAL A 52 10.38 5.02 10.86
CA VAL A 52 9.59 3.78 10.70
C VAL A 52 10.25 2.63 11.46
N VAL A 53 11.54 2.39 11.22
CA VAL A 53 12.31 1.32 11.88
C VAL A 53 12.25 1.49 13.41
N ASP A 54 12.52 2.69 13.89
CA ASP A 54 12.47 3.01 15.32
C ASP A 54 11.08 2.79 15.94
N ASP A 55 10.00 3.14 15.21
CA ASP A 55 8.64 2.99 15.74
C ASP A 55 8.20 1.53 15.70
N VAL A 56 8.49 0.81 14.62
CA VAL A 56 8.18 -0.62 14.47
C VAL A 56 8.92 -1.45 15.52
N ASN A 57 10.20 -1.18 15.79
CA ASN A 57 10.97 -1.88 16.84
C ASN A 57 10.42 -1.64 18.27
N ARG A 58 9.69 -0.53 18.49
CA ARG A 58 9.01 -0.29 19.77
C ARG A 58 7.67 -1.00 19.91
N ARG A 59 7.15 -1.53 18.79
CA ARG A 59 5.88 -2.24 18.74
C ARG A 59 6.12 -3.74 18.71
N ASP A 60 5.23 -4.49 19.33
CA ASP A 60 5.24 -5.95 19.23
C ASP A 60 4.54 -6.35 17.94
N VAL A 61 5.30 -6.40 16.83
CA VAL A 61 4.81 -6.78 15.51
C VAL A 61 5.42 -8.09 15.05
N ASP A 62 4.63 -8.90 14.33
CA ASP A 62 5.09 -10.15 13.73
C ASP A 62 5.98 -9.90 12.50
N GLY A 63 5.90 -8.70 11.89
CA GLY A 63 6.73 -8.31 10.77
C GLY A 63 6.34 -6.99 10.12
N LEU A 64 7.07 -6.65 9.07
CA LEU A 64 6.87 -5.46 8.25
C LEU A 64 6.72 -5.86 6.78
N VAL A 65 5.83 -5.19 6.05
CA VAL A 65 5.68 -5.36 4.60
C VAL A 65 5.89 -4.03 3.89
N PHE A 66 6.75 -4.02 2.88
CA PHE A 66 6.92 -2.87 1.98
C PHE A 66 6.08 -3.06 0.72
N ALA A 67 5.15 -2.13 0.47
CA ALA A 67 4.29 -2.12 -0.70
C ALA A 67 4.87 -1.30 -1.87
N GLY A 68 6.20 -1.32 -2.05
CA GLY A 68 6.93 -0.74 -3.17
C GLY A 68 7.44 0.68 -2.98
N ASP A 69 8.21 1.14 -3.96
CA ASP A 69 8.86 2.45 -4.04
C ASP A 69 9.74 2.76 -2.81
N LEU A 70 10.68 1.84 -2.54
CA LEU A 70 11.65 2.00 -1.46
C LEU A 70 12.64 3.13 -1.79
N THR A 71 13.01 3.25 -3.06
CA THR A 71 14.01 4.18 -3.58
C THR A 71 13.38 5.26 -4.45
N LYS A 72 14.07 6.39 -4.63
CA LYS A 72 13.61 7.45 -5.52
C LYS A 72 13.81 7.10 -7.00
N ASP A 73 14.98 6.63 -7.36
CA ASP A 73 15.39 6.38 -8.74
C ASP A 73 15.83 4.93 -8.98
N GLY A 74 15.88 4.09 -7.94
CA GLY A 74 16.31 2.70 -8.03
C GLY A 74 17.81 2.55 -8.27
N THR A 75 18.62 3.51 -7.91
CA THR A 75 20.08 3.44 -8.08
C THR A 75 20.74 2.57 -7.02
N SER A 76 21.92 1.99 -7.34
CA SER A 76 22.64 1.17 -6.36
C SER A 76 22.92 1.89 -5.03
N PRO A 77 23.36 3.15 -5.00
CA PRO A 77 23.54 3.86 -3.72
C PRO A 77 22.26 4.00 -2.90
N GLU A 78 21.10 4.17 -3.54
CA GLU A 78 19.82 4.26 -2.84
C GLU A 78 19.42 2.90 -2.24
N PHE A 79 19.60 1.80 -2.98
CA PHE A 79 19.40 0.45 -2.45
C PHE A 79 20.32 0.14 -1.28
N ASP A 80 21.61 0.50 -1.39
CA ASP A 80 22.58 0.32 -0.31
C ASP A 80 22.13 1.09 0.96
N ARG A 81 21.63 2.31 0.78
CA ARG A 81 21.15 3.12 1.90
C ARG A 81 19.87 2.57 2.54
N VAL A 82 18.92 2.10 1.72
CA VAL A 82 17.73 1.39 2.22
C VAL A 82 18.14 0.16 3.04
N ALA A 83 19.03 -0.68 2.50
CA ALA A 83 19.50 -1.87 3.19
C ALA A 83 20.20 -1.54 4.51
N GLU A 84 21.01 -0.47 4.55
CA GLU A 84 21.64 0.02 5.79
C GLU A 84 20.61 0.38 6.86
N ILE A 85 19.59 1.18 6.50
CA ILE A 85 18.55 1.59 7.43
C ILE A 85 17.76 0.38 7.91
N LEU A 86 17.34 -0.50 7.00
CA LEU A 86 16.55 -1.69 7.34
C LEU A 86 17.35 -2.74 8.13
N SER A 87 18.67 -2.69 8.11
CA SER A 87 19.50 -3.54 8.99
C SER A 87 19.28 -3.30 10.49
N GLY A 88 18.68 -2.17 10.85
CA GLY A 88 18.28 -1.83 12.21
C GLY A 88 16.92 -2.41 12.64
N LEU A 89 16.20 -3.11 11.76
CA LEU A 89 14.89 -3.66 12.06
C LEU A 89 15.01 -4.98 12.82
N ASP A 90 14.30 -5.10 13.95
CA ASP A 90 14.31 -6.32 14.78
C ASP A 90 13.35 -7.39 14.25
N ALA A 91 12.24 -6.97 13.59
CA ALA A 91 11.25 -7.86 13.01
C ALA A 91 11.63 -8.30 11.58
N PRO A 92 11.18 -9.46 11.09
CA PRO A 92 11.32 -9.83 9.68
C PRO A 92 10.55 -8.86 8.80
N TYR A 93 11.05 -8.62 7.57
CA TYR A 93 10.31 -7.86 6.58
C TYR A 93 10.23 -8.56 5.23
N PHE A 94 9.21 -8.17 4.46
CA PHE A 94 8.91 -8.63 3.11
C PHE A 94 8.69 -7.42 2.21
N ALA A 95 9.05 -7.50 0.92
CA ALA A 95 8.89 -6.36 0.03
C ALA A 95 8.40 -6.79 -1.36
N VAL A 96 7.65 -5.90 -1.99
CA VAL A 96 7.41 -5.92 -3.44
C VAL A 96 8.06 -4.67 -4.06
N PRO A 97 8.54 -4.72 -5.31
CA PRO A 97 9.05 -3.53 -5.97
C PRO A 97 7.91 -2.58 -6.35
N GLY A 98 8.20 -1.28 -6.33
CA GLY A 98 7.41 -0.27 -6.99
C GLY A 98 8.04 0.16 -8.32
N ASN A 99 7.37 1.05 -9.06
CA ASN A 99 7.87 1.49 -10.36
C ASN A 99 9.16 2.32 -10.28
N HIS A 100 9.50 2.84 -9.10
CA HIS A 100 10.78 3.51 -8.87
C HIS A 100 11.94 2.54 -8.59
N ASP A 101 11.66 1.32 -8.19
CA ASP A 101 12.67 0.31 -7.81
C ASP A 101 13.14 -0.58 -8.97
N VAL A 102 12.58 -0.43 -10.17
CA VAL A 102 12.84 -1.30 -11.32
C VAL A 102 13.49 -0.54 -12.48
N PRO A 103 14.29 -1.22 -13.35
CA PRO A 103 14.80 -0.62 -14.56
C PRO A 103 13.67 -0.10 -15.47
N LYS A 104 13.81 1.12 -15.96
CA LYS A 104 12.87 1.76 -16.89
C LYS A 104 13.55 2.10 -18.20
N THR A 105 12.92 1.82 -19.33
CA THR A 105 13.50 2.08 -20.65
C THR A 105 13.54 3.57 -21.02
N PHE A 106 12.87 4.39 -20.27
CA PHE A 106 12.72 5.84 -20.52
C PHE A 106 13.45 6.72 -19.52
N ASP A 107 14.14 6.14 -18.52
CA ASP A 107 14.97 6.88 -17.57
C ASP A 107 16.39 7.08 -18.10
N GLU A 108 17.03 8.16 -17.68
CA GLU A 108 18.42 8.50 -18.05
C GLU A 108 19.46 7.91 -17.08
N HIS A 109 19.01 7.51 -15.86
CA HIS A 109 19.89 6.89 -14.87
C HIS A 109 19.88 5.36 -14.98
N GLU A 110 20.94 4.73 -14.48
CA GLU A 110 21.10 3.29 -14.50
C GLU A 110 20.50 2.68 -13.21
N THR A 111 19.48 1.85 -13.36
CA THR A 111 18.89 1.04 -12.30
C THR A 111 19.36 -0.40 -12.45
N PRO A 112 19.88 -1.04 -11.39
CA PRO A 112 20.21 -2.46 -11.39
C PRO A 112 19.04 -3.34 -11.82
N PRO A 113 19.30 -4.55 -12.35
CA PRO A 113 18.23 -5.50 -12.66
C PRO A 113 17.34 -5.79 -11.44
N LEU A 114 16.06 -6.11 -11.67
CA LEU A 114 15.10 -6.48 -10.62
C LEU A 114 15.64 -7.56 -9.67
N SER A 115 16.48 -8.47 -10.17
CA SER A 115 17.11 -9.49 -9.33
C SER A 115 17.98 -8.91 -8.20
N THR A 116 18.47 -7.68 -8.32
CA THR A 116 19.20 -6.99 -7.25
C THR A 116 18.24 -6.61 -6.11
N PHE A 117 17.08 -6.06 -6.43
CA PHE A 117 16.02 -5.79 -5.47
C PHE A 117 15.58 -7.08 -4.77
N VAL A 118 15.31 -8.12 -5.56
CA VAL A 118 14.87 -9.43 -5.02
C VAL A 118 15.92 -10.00 -4.06
N ALA A 119 17.19 -10.01 -4.44
CA ALA A 119 18.26 -10.53 -3.59
C ALA A 119 18.45 -9.74 -2.28
N ALA A 120 18.13 -8.44 -2.27
CA ALA A 120 18.30 -7.58 -1.11
C ALA A 120 17.06 -7.57 -0.18
N HIS A 121 15.85 -7.69 -0.71
CA HIS A 121 14.63 -7.35 0.01
C HIS A 121 13.55 -8.45 0.00
N CYS A 122 13.71 -9.52 -0.76
CA CYS A 122 12.74 -10.61 -0.81
C CYS A 122 13.35 -11.91 -0.25
N PRO A 123 12.55 -12.73 0.43
CA PRO A 123 13.03 -14.03 0.92
C PRO A 123 13.16 -15.07 -0.20
N ASP A 124 12.50 -14.87 -1.34
CA ASP A 124 12.45 -15.75 -2.49
C ASP A 124 12.22 -14.96 -3.78
N GLU A 125 12.20 -15.61 -4.95
CA GLU A 125 11.86 -15.01 -6.24
C GLU A 125 10.41 -14.51 -6.26
N LEU A 126 10.15 -13.41 -6.96
CA LEU A 126 8.78 -12.89 -7.16
C LEU A 126 8.05 -13.68 -8.27
N PRO A 127 6.77 -14.05 -8.07
CA PRO A 127 5.98 -13.86 -6.86
C PRO A 127 6.35 -14.85 -5.75
N TYR A 128 6.15 -14.48 -4.50
CA TYR A 128 6.38 -15.37 -3.37
C TYR A 128 5.27 -15.28 -2.31
N ARG A 129 5.22 -16.31 -1.45
CA ARG A 129 4.37 -16.37 -0.28
C ARG A 129 5.23 -16.49 0.96
N ALA A 130 4.91 -15.70 1.98
CA ALA A 130 5.58 -15.75 3.26
C ALA A 130 4.57 -15.92 4.41
N ARG A 131 5.00 -16.57 5.49
CA ARG A 131 4.21 -16.66 6.72
C ARG A 131 4.45 -15.44 7.59
N LEU A 132 3.36 -14.83 8.06
CA LEU A 132 3.39 -13.68 8.94
C LEU A 132 2.40 -13.89 10.08
N GLY A 133 2.92 -14.26 11.26
CA GLY A 133 2.09 -14.65 12.39
C GLY A 133 1.08 -15.77 12.05
N GLY A 134 -0.19 -15.48 12.20
CA GLY A 134 -1.29 -16.39 11.93
C GLY A 134 -1.81 -16.43 10.49
N LEU A 135 -1.24 -15.63 9.56
CA LEU A 135 -1.70 -15.52 8.17
C LEU A 135 -0.57 -15.69 7.16
N ASP A 136 -0.92 -15.84 5.90
CA ASP A 136 0.00 -15.79 4.78
C ASP A 136 -0.05 -14.42 4.09
N VAL A 137 1.11 -13.96 3.60
CA VAL A 137 1.23 -12.78 2.73
C VAL A 137 1.69 -13.24 1.36
N VAL A 138 0.95 -12.90 0.32
CA VAL A 138 1.30 -13.11 -1.08
C VAL A 138 1.84 -11.82 -1.66
N CYS A 139 3.08 -11.84 -2.12
CA CYS A 139 3.80 -10.70 -2.68
C CYS A 139 3.87 -10.84 -4.21
N LEU A 140 3.22 -9.91 -4.92
CA LEU A 140 3.12 -9.90 -6.38
C LEU A 140 3.85 -8.69 -6.96
N ASN A 141 4.55 -8.88 -8.07
CA ASN A 141 5.19 -7.80 -8.81
C ASN A 141 4.20 -7.15 -9.78
N SER A 142 3.83 -5.92 -9.54
CA SER A 142 3.02 -5.11 -10.45
C SER A 142 3.82 -4.01 -11.18
N ALA A 143 5.13 -3.89 -10.90
CA ALA A 143 5.93 -2.75 -11.29
C ALA A 143 6.73 -2.97 -12.58
N SER A 144 6.80 -4.19 -13.08
CA SER A 144 7.59 -4.50 -14.27
C SER A 144 6.99 -5.64 -15.09
N ASP A 145 7.40 -5.73 -16.36
CA ASP A 145 7.16 -6.89 -17.20
C ASP A 145 7.90 -8.14 -16.68
N ALA A 146 7.65 -9.29 -17.30
CA ALA A 146 8.24 -10.57 -16.89
C ALA A 146 9.79 -10.60 -16.91
N ASP A 147 10.44 -9.72 -17.68
CA ASP A 147 11.88 -9.58 -17.71
C ASP A 147 12.44 -8.59 -16.67
N GLY A 148 11.59 -8.07 -15.79
CA GLY A 148 11.99 -7.15 -14.73
C GLY A 148 12.17 -5.69 -15.17
N THR A 149 11.72 -5.31 -16.37
CA THR A 149 11.88 -3.96 -16.91
C THR A 149 10.51 -3.29 -17.11
N LEU A 150 10.38 -2.03 -16.75
CA LEU A 150 9.20 -1.20 -17.03
C LEU A 150 9.39 -0.44 -18.36
N ARG A 151 8.49 -0.63 -19.33
CA ARG A 151 8.63 -0.09 -20.68
C ARG A 151 7.77 1.12 -20.97
N GLU A 152 6.62 1.24 -20.33
CA GLU A 152 5.65 2.29 -20.66
C GLU A 152 5.07 2.92 -19.39
N GLY A 153 5.33 4.21 -19.20
CA GLY A 153 4.71 5.01 -18.14
C GLY A 153 4.97 4.49 -16.73
N HIS A 154 4.02 4.72 -15.85
CA HIS A 154 4.06 4.30 -14.45
C HIS A 154 2.90 3.38 -14.07
N ALA A 155 2.13 2.89 -15.05
CA ALA A 155 1.01 2.01 -14.82
C ALA A 155 1.47 0.59 -14.50
N GLY A 156 0.84 -0.04 -13.54
CA GLY A 156 1.18 -1.40 -13.13
C GLY A 156 0.43 -2.48 -13.89
N ARG A 157 1.01 -3.69 -13.89
CA ARG A 157 0.36 -4.90 -14.36
C ARG A 157 0.87 -6.11 -13.60
N ILE A 158 -0.02 -6.97 -13.14
CA ILE A 158 0.31 -8.30 -12.64
C ILE A 158 0.11 -9.28 -13.79
N SER A 159 1.16 -10.03 -14.17
CA SER A 159 1.10 -10.95 -15.29
C SER A 159 0.17 -12.14 -15.00
N ASP A 160 -0.41 -12.71 -16.07
CA ASP A 160 -1.28 -13.88 -15.97
C ASP A 160 -0.55 -15.07 -15.29
N ALA A 161 0.76 -15.22 -15.56
CA ALA A 161 1.59 -16.24 -14.90
C ALA A 161 1.69 -16.06 -13.37
N GLN A 162 1.70 -14.82 -12.86
CA GLN A 162 1.66 -14.57 -11.42
C GLN A 162 0.27 -14.85 -10.83
N LEU A 163 -0.81 -14.58 -11.58
CA LEU A 163 -2.17 -14.89 -11.15
C LEU A 163 -2.39 -16.41 -11.11
N ASP A 164 -1.91 -17.13 -12.11
CA ASP A 164 -1.93 -18.61 -12.13
C ASP A 164 -1.12 -19.18 -10.96
N TRP A 165 0.08 -18.66 -10.72
CA TRP A 165 0.90 -19.05 -9.57
C TRP A 165 0.20 -18.80 -8.24
N MET A 166 -0.45 -17.64 -8.09
CA MET A 166 -1.18 -17.31 -6.86
C MET A 166 -2.34 -18.31 -6.62
N ALA A 167 -3.09 -18.66 -7.68
CA ALA A 167 -4.18 -19.63 -7.59
C ALA A 167 -3.70 -21.02 -7.11
N ASP A 168 -2.48 -21.41 -7.49
CA ASP A 168 -1.86 -22.67 -7.06
C ASP A 168 -1.21 -22.58 -5.66
N ALA A 169 -0.69 -21.41 -5.28
CA ALA A 169 0.10 -21.21 -4.07
C ALA A 169 -0.74 -20.89 -2.84
N VAL A 170 -1.91 -20.28 -3.01
CA VAL A 170 -2.80 -19.91 -1.91
C VAL A 170 -3.66 -21.10 -1.51
N ASP A 171 -3.64 -21.42 -0.22
CA ASP A 171 -4.59 -22.34 0.38
C ASP A 171 -5.84 -21.56 0.81
N PRO A 172 -7.03 -21.80 0.21
CA PRO A 172 -8.24 -21.04 0.51
C PRO A 172 -8.72 -21.14 1.97
N GLU A 173 -8.22 -22.12 2.72
CA GLU A 173 -8.52 -22.26 4.15
C GLU A 173 -7.56 -21.45 5.05
N THR A 174 -6.46 -20.93 4.46
CA THR A 174 -5.48 -20.13 5.20
C THR A 174 -5.75 -18.64 4.98
N PRO A 175 -5.97 -17.85 6.03
CA PRO A 175 -6.14 -16.39 5.91
C PRO A 175 -4.95 -15.78 5.16
N THR A 176 -5.21 -15.08 4.08
CA THR A 176 -4.16 -14.55 3.20
C THR A 176 -4.41 -13.08 2.87
N VAL A 177 -3.33 -12.30 2.86
CA VAL A 177 -3.29 -10.90 2.42
C VAL A 177 -2.42 -10.81 1.17
N ALA A 178 -2.90 -10.15 0.11
CA ALA A 178 -2.09 -9.87 -1.07
C ALA A 178 -1.44 -8.49 -0.97
N VAL A 179 -0.18 -8.38 -1.39
CA VAL A 179 0.56 -7.11 -1.45
C VAL A 179 1.17 -6.93 -2.82
N PHE A 180 0.94 -5.78 -3.41
CA PHE A 180 1.49 -5.32 -4.68
C PHE A 180 1.47 -3.79 -4.72
N HIS A 181 2.28 -3.16 -5.59
CA HIS A 181 2.47 -1.72 -5.52
C HIS A 181 1.29 -0.91 -6.08
N HIS A 182 0.83 -1.22 -7.31
CA HIS A 182 -0.22 -0.45 -7.98
C HIS A 182 -1.61 -0.92 -7.56
N PRO A 183 -2.53 -0.03 -7.13
CA PRO A 183 -3.84 -0.43 -6.63
C PRO A 183 -4.78 -0.95 -7.74
N THR A 184 -5.76 -1.75 -7.33
CA THR A 184 -6.85 -2.21 -8.21
C THR A 184 -7.96 -1.18 -8.37
N THR A 185 -8.06 -0.19 -7.47
CA THR A 185 -9.12 0.83 -7.50
C THR A 185 -8.70 2.06 -8.27
N HIS A 186 -9.64 2.62 -9.01
CA HIS A 186 -9.48 3.91 -9.66
C HIS A 186 -9.61 5.03 -8.61
N VAL A 187 -8.50 5.64 -8.23
CA VAL A 187 -8.46 6.65 -7.16
C VAL A 187 -9.28 7.88 -7.48
N GLY A 188 -9.37 8.28 -8.74
CA GLY A 188 -10.20 9.38 -9.19
C GLY A 188 -11.71 9.19 -8.95
N ARG A 189 -12.17 7.94 -8.72
CA ARG A 189 -13.55 7.68 -8.29
C ARG A 189 -13.75 7.87 -6.78
N LEU A 190 -12.67 7.73 -6.01
CA LEU A 190 -12.66 8.00 -4.57
C LEU A 190 -12.43 9.48 -4.27
N PHE A 191 -11.82 10.20 -5.20
CA PHE A 191 -11.46 11.62 -5.09
C PHE A 191 -11.84 12.33 -6.40
N GLU A 192 -13.01 12.95 -6.47
CA GLU A 192 -13.48 13.73 -7.63
C GLU A 192 -12.50 14.83 -8.08
N ARG A 193 -11.55 15.21 -7.24
CA ARG A 193 -10.55 16.26 -7.49
C ARG A 193 -9.24 15.74 -8.06
N PHE A 194 -9.01 14.41 -8.07
CA PHE A 194 -7.81 13.85 -8.68
C PHE A 194 -7.92 13.91 -10.20
N PRO A 195 -6.88 14.37 -10.92
CA PRO A 195 -6.88 14.36 -12.37
C PRO A 195 -6.97 12.94 -12.91
N ASP A 196 -7.38 12.80 -14.15
CA ASP A 196 -7.50 11.55 -14.88
C ASP A 196 -6.23 10.70 -14.75
N THR A 197 -6.41 9.45 -14.31
CA THR A 197 -5.35 8.74 -13.60
C THR A 197 -5.20 7.28 -14.01
N ASP A 198 -5.40 6.98 -15.30
CA ASP A 198 -5.26 5.61 -15.82
C ASP A 198 -3.91 4.95 -15.49
N HIS A 199 -2.87 5.75 -15.23
CA HIS A 199 -1.55 5.26 -14.84
C HIS A 199 -1.36 5.05 -13.33
N TYR A 200 -2.37 5.33 -12.50
CA TYR A 200 -2.29 5.13 -11.04
C TYR A 200 -2.91 3.82 -10.55
N GLN A 201 -3.46 3.01 -11.44
CA GLN A 201 -4.01 1.70 -11.11
C GLN A 201 -3.40 0.61 -11.97
N LEU A 202 -3.71 -0.64 -11.62
CA LEU A 202 -3.39 -1.79 -12.45
C LEU A 202 -4.16 -1.72 -13.78
N GLN A 203 -3.44 -1.92 -14.89
CA GLN A 203 -4.05 -2.01 -16.23
C GLN A 203 -5.02 -3.18 -16.36
N ASN A 204 -4.81 -4.25 -15.59
CA ASN A 204 -5.65 -5.45 -15.55
C ASN A 204 -6.33 -5.65 -14.18
N ALA A 205 -6.78 -4.54 -13.57
CA ALA A 205 -7.37 -4.54 -12.23
C ALA A 205 -8.51 -5.56 -12.07
N ASP A 206 -9.43 -5.64 -13.05
CA ASP A 206 -10.57 -6.56 -13.00
C ASP A 206 -10.12 -8.02 -12.92
N ALA A 207 -9.15 -8.42 -13.75
CA ALA A 207 -8.60 -9.77 -13.73
C ALA A 207 -7.88 -10.10 -12.40
N VAL A 208 -7.20 -9.12 -11.83
CA VAL A 208 -6.54 -9.27 -10.52
C VAL A 208 -7.58 -9.44 -9.41
N VAL A 209 -8.62 -8.62 -9.39
CA VAL A 209 -9.70 -8.73 -8.39
C VAL A 209 -10.42 -10.07 -8.51
N GLU A 210 -10.73 -10.53 -9.74
CA GLU A 210 -11.34 -11.84 -9.98
C GLU A 210 -10.44 -12.99 -9.50
N ALA A 211 -9.14 -12.89 -9.73
CA ALA A 211 -8.19 -13.91 -9.27
C ALA A 211 -8.05 -13.93 -7.73
N LEU A 212 -7.99 -12.76 -7.09
CA LEU A 212 -7.95 -12.65 -5.63
C LEU A 212 -9.21 -13.22 -4.98
N ASP A 213 -10.39 -12.86 -5.50
CA ASP A 213 -11.69 -13.35 -5.02
C ASP A 213 -11.78 -14.88 -5.18
N SER A 214 -11.39 -15.41 -6.35
CA SER A 214 -11.37 -16.85 -6.63
C SER A 214 -10.41 -17.63 -5.73
N ALA A 215 -9.32 -17.00 -5.30
CA ALA A 215 -8.33 -17.58 -4.35
C ALA A 215 -8.72 -17.36 -2.87
N ASN A 216 -9.88 -16.76 -2.59
CA ASN A 216 -10.32 -16.38 -1.24
C ASN A 216 -9.35 -15.44 -0.53
N VAL A 217 -8.71 -14.53 -1.27
CA VAL A 217 -7.88 -13.44 -0.74
C VAL A 217 -8.74 -12.20 -0.56
N GLU A 218 -9.13 -11.91 0.66
CA GLU A 218 -10.15 -10.90 0.97
C GLU A 218 -9.60 -9.49 1.22
N LEU A 219 -8.27 -9.37 1.42
CA LEU A 219 -7.57 -8.11 1.64
C LEU A 219 -6.38 -7.97 0.70
N ALA A 220 -6.38 -6.90 -0.09
CA ALA A 220 -5.25 -6.46 -0.91
C ALA A 220 -4.72 -5.12 -0.39
N ILE A 221 -3.41 -4.99 -0.27
CA ILE A 221 -2.74 -3.76 0.18
C ILE A 221 -1.77 -3.29 -0.90
N SER A 222 -1.84 -2.01 -1.22
CA SER A 222 -0.96 -1.38 -2.22
C SER A 222 -0.45 -0.02 -1.78
N GLY A 223 0.46 0.57 -2.56
CA GLY A 223 1.00 1.91 -2.40
C GLY A 223 0.68 2.84 -3.57
N HIS A 224 1.72 3.44 -4.14
CA HIS A 224 1.76 4.20 -5.40
C HIS A 224 1.05 5.55 -5.41
N ILE A 225 -0.13 5.64 -4.83
CA ILE A 225 -0.92 6.87 -4.85
C ILE A 225 -0.61 7.82 -3.71
N HIS A 226 0.21 7.42 -2.77
CA HIS A 226 0.63 8.19 -1.60
C HIS A 226 -0.52 8.66 -0.69
N TRP A 227 -1.72 8.08 -0.84
CA TRP A 227 -2.90 8.50 -0.10
C TRP A 227 -3.63 7.31 0.53
N PRO A 228 -3.93 7.35 1.83
CA PRO A 228 -4.61 6.24 2.50
C PRO A 228 -6.06 6.14 2.04
N THR A 229 -6.45 4.97 1.52
CA THR A 229 -7.85 4.67 1.18
C THR A 229 -8.22 3.27 1.62
N ALA A 230 -9.52 3.01 1.74
CA ALA A 230 -10.06 1.68 1.90
C ALA A 230 -11.37 1.58 1.14
N ALA A 231 -11.50 0.60 0.25
CA ALA A 231 -12.69 0.40 -0.56
C ALA A 231 -12.90 -1.09 -0.87
N ARG A 232 -14.17 -1.51 -0.98
CA ARG A 232 -14.50 -2.81 -1.52
C ARG A 232 -14.50 -2.75 -3.04
N VAL A 233 -13.91 -3.78 -3.67
CA VAL A 233 -13.83 -3.93 -5.11
C VAL A 233 -14.40 -5.28 -5.53
N SER A 234 -15.13 -5.31 -6.64
CA SER A 234 -15.68 -6.53 -7.23
C SER A 234 -15.34 -6.61 -8.71
N GLY A 235 -15.00 -7.82 -9.21
CA GLY A 235 -14.48 -8.05 -10.56
C GLY A 235 -15.46 -7.86 -11.74
N VAL A 236 -16.72 -7.51 -11.52
CA VAL A 236 -17.75 -7.56 -12.60
C VAL A 236 -18.05 -6.21 -13.26
N SER A 237 -17.37 -5.11 -12.91
CA SER A 237 -17.63 -3.83 -13.60
C SER A 237 -16.67 -2.69 -13.33
N GLY A 238 -15.56 -2.90 -12.64
CA GLY A 238 -14.67 -1.78 -12.25
C GLY A 238 -15.38 -0.69 -11.43
N GLU A 239 -16.56 -0.95 -10.91
CA GLU A 239 -17.30 -0.05 -10.05
C GLU A 239 -16.95 -0.34 -8.60
N SER A 240 -16.17 0.55 -7.99
CA SER A 240 -16.07 0.59 -6.55
C SER A 240 -17.45 0.95 -5.99
N ASP A 241 -18.18 -0.02 -5.46
CA ASP A 241 -19.45 0.26 -4.81
C ASP A 241 -19.17 0.75 -3.39
N SER A 242 -19.08 2.06 -3.23
CA SER A 242 -19.06 2.71 -1.92
C SER A 242 -20.44 2.71 -1.24
N ARG A 243 -21.45 2.06 -1.87
CA ARG A 243 -22.78 1.91 -1.29
C ARG A 243 -22.85 0.66 -0.42
N PRO A 244 -23.39 0.71 0.80
CA PRO A 244 -23.62 -0.47 1.61
C PRO A 244 -24.55 -1.44 0.87
N ARG A 245 -24.04 -2.62 0.47
CA ARG A 245 -24.87 -3.67 -0.11
C ARG A 245 -25.71 -4.32 0.97
N ASN A 246 -27.03 -4.23 0.84
CA ASN A 246 -28.02 -4.90 1.70
C ASN A 246 -28.16 -6.38 1.30
N GLY A 247 -27.13 -7.21 1.55
CA GLY A 247 -27.19 -8.66 1.40
C GLY A 247 -26.94 -9.37 2.73
N PRO A 248 -27.38 -10.66 2.90
CA PRO A 248 -27.05 -11.41 4.10
C PRO A 248 -25.53 -11.56 4.25
N ALA A 249 -25.06 -11.59 5.51
CA ALA A 249 -23.65 -11.60 5.88
C ALA A 249 -22.82 -12.82 5.39
N ASP A 250 -23.47 -13.79 4.75
CA ASP A 250 -22.87 -15.07 4.34
C ASP A 250 -22.43 -15.10 2.85
N SER A 251 -22.60 -14.01 2.09
CA SER A 251 -22.10 -13.90 0.72
C SER A 251 -21.16 -12.69 0.63
N PHE A 252 -19.91 -12.94 0.93
CA PHE A 252 -18.82 -11.99 0.73
C PHE A 252 -18.39 -12.04 -0.73
N ASP A 253 -18.94 -11.16 -1.55
CA ASP A 253 -18.53 -11.00 -2.95
C ASP A 253 -17.56 -9.81 -3.03
N GLY A 254 -16.26 -10.08 -3.21
CA GLY A 254 -15.26 -9.06 -3.51
C GLY A 254 -14.10 -8.97 -2.54
N VAL A 255 -13.12 -8.17 -2.93
CA VAL A 255 -11.86 -7.92 -2.22
C VAL A 255 -11.89 -6.53 -1.57
N THR A 256 -11.38 -6.40 -0.36
CA THR A 256 -11.10 -5.06 0.19
C THR A 256 -9.73 -4.59 -0.29
N GLN A 257 -9.68 -3.50 -1.03
CA GLN A 257 -8.45 -2.82 -1.38
C GLN A 257 -8.17 -1.73 -0.35
N VAL A 258 -6.99 -1.78 0.26
CA VAL A 258 -6.43 -0.72 1.10
C VAL A 258 -5.20 -0.14 0.40
N THR A 259 -5.13 1.18 0.29
CA THR A 259 -3.92 1.86 -0.17
C THR A 259 -3.19 2.48 1.00
N THR A 260 -1.88 2.27 1.01
CA THR A 260 -0.98 2.77 2.05
C THR A 260 -0.66 4.24 1.79
N PRO A 261 -0.64 5.10 2.81
CA PRO A 261 -0.03 6.42 2.66
C PRO A 261 1.46 6.29 2.39
N ALA A 262 2.07 7.32 1.83
CA ALA A 262 3.51 7.34 1.63
C ALA A 262 4.26 7.70 2.91
N ALA A 263 5.42 7.07 3.12
CA ALA A 263 6.35 7.49 4.17
C ALA A 263 7.03 8.82 3.83
N CYS A 264 7.26 9.11 2.55
CA CYS A 264 7.98 10.31 2.10
C CYS A 264 7.14 11.58 2.07
N SER A 265 5.88 11.49 1.63
CA SER A 265 5.01 12.65 1.36
C SER A 265 3.84 12.75 2.33
N PHE A 266 3.18 13.89 2.36
CA PHE A 266 1.97 14.07 3.17
C PHE A 266 0.92 12.96 2.88
N PRO A 267 0.31 12.31 3.90
CA PRO A 267 0.36 12.65 5.33
C PRO A 267 1.56 12.12 6.12
N GLN A 268 2.55 11.51 5.48
CA GLN A 268 3.72 10.89 6.12
C GLN A 268 3.31 9.90 7.21
N ALA A 269 2.87 8.73 6.80
CA ALA A 269 2.37 7.72 7.70
C ALA A 269 2.64 6.32 7.15
N TYR A 270 2.44 5.31 7.97
CA TYR A 270 2.37 3.91 7.57
C TYR A 270 1.10 3.26 8.12
N LEU A 271 0.79 2.04 7.69
CA LEU A 271 -0.35 1.29 8.24
C LEU A 271 0.13 0.29 9.29
N LEU A 272 -0.66 0.16 10.35
CA LEU A 272 -0.58 -0.93 11.30
C LEU A 272 -1.82 -1.80 11.14
N VAL A 273 -1.63 -3.06 10.78
CA VAL A 273 -2.69 -4.03 10.53
C VAL A 273 -2.72 -5.02 11.68
N ARG A 274 -3.87 -5.13 12.33
CA ARG A 274 -4.13 -6.11 13.40
C ARG A 274 -5.20 -7.06 12.96
N VAL A 275 -4.84 -8.32 12.79
CA VAL A 275 -5.76 -9.41 12.46
C VAL A 275 -6.02 -10.23 13.71
N THR A 276 -7.29 -10.51 13.97
CA THR A 276 -7.74 -11.28 15.13
C THR A 276 -8.83 -12.29 14.72
N PRO A 277 -9.25 -13.21 15.59
CA PRO A 277 -10.40 -14.07 15.31
C PRO A 277 -11.73 -13.31 15.09
N GLU A 278 -11.82 -12.04 15.51
CA GLU A 278 -13.01 -11.20 15.36
C GLU A 278 -13.01 -10.42 14.04
N GLY A 279 -11.83 -10.21 13.42
CA GLY A 279 -11.70 -9.45 12.17
C GLY A 279 -10.36 -8.71 12.07
N THR A 280 -10.27 -7.78 11.14
CA THR A 280 -9.06 -7.01 10.83
C THR A 280 -9.28 -5.52 11.06
N THR A 281 -8.38 -4.91 11.81
CA THR A 281 -8.31 -3.45 11.98
C THR A 281 -7.08 -2.92 11.25
N VAL A 282 -7.29 -1.93 10.39
CA VAL A 282 -6.23 -1.19 9.70
C VAL A 282 -6.17 0.21 10.29
N SER A 283 -5.04 0.57 10.85
CA SER A 283 -4.81 1.88 11.47
C SER A 283 -3.72 2.64 10.72
N LEU A 284 -3.92 3.94 10.54
CA LEU A 284 -2.93 4.88 10.04
C LEU A 284 -2.08 5.36 11.22
N VAL A 285 -0.76 5.22 11.11
CA VAL A 285 0.23 5.64 12.11
C VAL A 285 1.05 6.78 11.53
N PRO A 286 0.90 8.02 12.02
CA PRO A 286 1.64 9.16 11.51
C PRO A 286 3.12 9.09 11.89
N LEU A 287 3.98 9.51 10.97
CA LEU A 287 5.43 9.65 11.15
C LEU A 287 5.80 11.09 11.51
N GLY A 288 6.82 11.21 12.34
CA GLY A 288 7.33 12.52 12.75
C GLY A 288 6.42 13.30 13.70
N ASP A 289 6.89 14.47 14.08
CA ASP A 289 6.20 15.40 14.97
C ASP A 289 5.29 16.39 14.20
N ASP A 290 4.71 17.35 14.91
CA ASP A 290 3.81 18.37 14.33
C ASP A 290 4.54 19.27 13.32
N GLU A 291 5.84 19.54 13.52
CA GLU A 291 6.64 20.36 12.62
C GLU A 291 6.86 19.62 11.28
N ALA A 292 7.22 18.36 11.36
CA ALA A 292 7.41 17.50 10.20
C ALA A 292 6.14 17.34 9.35
N ARG A 293 4.98 17.14 9.99
CA ARG A 293 3.69 17.05 9.29
C ARG A 293 3.29 18.38 8.66
N THR A 294 3.58 19.50 9.35
CA THR A 294 3.36 20.84 8.81
C THR A 294 4.26 21.11 7.61
N GLU A 295 5.52 20.67 7.66
CA GLU A 295 6.45 20.77 6.52
C GLU A 295 5.87 19.99 5.33
N ALA A 296 5.50 18.72 5.50
CA ALA A 296 4.94 17.89 4.44
C ALA A 296 3.66 18.47 3.83
N TYR A 297 2.75 18.97 4.67
CA TYR A 297 1.54 19.66 4.20
C TYR A 297 1.86 20.90 3.35
N ARG A 298 2.85 21.71 3.73
CA ARG A 298 3.25 22.90 2.95
C ARG A 298 3.80 22.52 1.58
N TYR A 299 4.60 21.44 1.51
CA TYR A 299 5.11 20.96 0.23
C TYR A 299 3.98 20.43 -0.65
N ALA A 300 3.04 19.65 -0.10
CA ALA A 300 1.87 19.19 -0.83
C ALA A 300 1.03 20.36 -1.35
N ALA A 301 0.71 21.34 -0.51
CA ALA A 301 -0.12 22.50 -0.88
C ALA A 301 0.54 23.45 -1.89
N ALA A 302 1.87 23.39 -2.06
CA ALA A 302 2.63 24.30 -2.94
C ALA A 302 2.92 23.71 -4.32
N ASP A 303 2.68 22.42 -4.53
CA ASP A 303 3.03 21.70 -5.76
C ASP A 303 1.86 21.68 -6.76
N SER A 304 1.88 20.74 -7.67
CA SER A 304 0.96 20.61 -8.80
C SER A 304 -0.53 20.49 -8.41
N ALA A 305 -1.41 20.46 -9.42
CA ALA A 305 -2.86 20.31 -9.20
C ALA A 305 -3.25 19.03 -8.43
N ARG A 306 -2.46 17.96 -8.51
CA ARG A 306 -2.66 16.72 -7.73
C ARG A 306 -2.45 16.97 -6.24
N ASP A 307 -1.39 17.65 -5.91
CA ASP A 307 -0.95 17.81 -4.53
C ASP A 307 -1.78 18.86 -3.80
N SER A 308 -2.26 19.87 -4.55
CA SER A 308 -3.29 20.79 -4.04
C SER A 308 -4.59 20.06 -3.71
N ALA A 309 -4.98 19.02 -4.48
CA ALA A 309 -6.16 18.21 -4.19
C ALA A 309 -6.02 17.42 -2.88
N VAL A 310 -4.81 16.95 -2.55
CA VAL A 310 -4.50 16.30 -1.26
C VAL A 310 -4.68 17.28 -0.10
N ALA A 311 -4.13 18.50 -0.22
CA ALA A 311 -4.26 19.54 0.79
C ALA A 311 -5.72 19.98 0.96
N GLU A 312 -6.44 20.21 -0.15
CA GLU A 312 -7.85 20.57 -0.14
C GLU A 312 -8.74 19.48 0.48
N SER A 313 -8.48 18.18 0.16
CA SER A 313 -9.22 17.07 0.77
C SER A 313 -8.99 17.00 2.28
N THR A 314 -7.79 17.32 2.75
CA THR A 314 -7.47 17.41 4.18
C THR A 314 -8.25 18.54 4.84
N ASP A 315 -8.30 19.71 4.20
CA ASP A 315 -9.02 20.88 4.72
C ASP A 315 -10.53 20.68 4.71
N ASP A 316 -11.06 19.88 3.77
CA ASP A 316 -12.45 19.45 3.72
C ASP A 316 -12.79 18.36 4.78
N GLY A 317 -11.81 17.89 5.55
CA GLY A 317 -12.03 16.98 6.68
C GLY A 317 -11.95 15.49 6.31
N TYR A 318 -11.17 15.12 5.29
CA TYR A 318 -11.02 13.71 4.88
C TYR A 318 -10.68 12.79 6.06
N PHE A 319 -9.74 13.16 6.90
CA PHE A 319 -9.33 12.37 8.05
C PHE A 319 -10.37 12.33 9.18
N ASP A 320 -11.34 13.27 9.17
CA ASP A 320 -12.45 13.27 10.12
C ASP A 320 -13.52 12.23 9.75
N SER A 321 -13.47 11.71 8.50
CA SER A 321 -14.38 10.67 8.02
C SER A 321 -13.94 9.24 8.38
N PHE A 322 -12.77 9.06 8.98
CA PHE A 322 -12.29 7.74 9.38
C PHE A 322 -13.11 7.13 10.53
N PRO A 323 -13.36 5.81 10.53
CA PRO A 323 -12.94 4.84 9.53
C PRO A 323 -13.71 4.93 8.21
N LEU A 324 -13.04 4.72 7.07
CA LEU A 324 -13.65 4.71 5.74
C LEU A 324 -14.55 3.48 5.52
N LEU A 325 -14.18 2.36 6.13
CA LEU A 325 -14.99 1.13 6.19
C LEU A 325 -15.10 0.70 7.65
N ASP A 326 -16.32 0.48 8.14
CA ASP A 326 -16.57 -0.09 9.46
C ASP A 326 -17.66 -1.17 9.38
N GLU A 327 -17.22 -2.42 9.33
CA GLU A 327 -18.10 -3.59 9.21
C GLU A 327 -18.66 -4.05 10.56
N ARG A 328 -18.20 -3.45 11.68
CA ARG A 328 -18.80 -3.63 13.00
C ARG A 328 -20.12 -2.87 13.15
N ALA A 329 -20.28 -1.81 12.36
CA ALA A 329 -21.46 -0.96 12.46
C ALA A 329 -22.72 -1.77 12.10
N PRO A 330 -23.80 -1.70 12.91
CA PRO A 330 -25.04 -2.35 12.55
C PRO A 330 -25.54 -1.78 11.22
N LYS A 331 -25.81 -2.68 10.26
CA LYS A 331 -26.38 -2.29 8.97
C LYS A 331 -27.66 -1.49 9.22
N PRO A 332 -27.88 -0.34 8.54
CA PRO A 332 -29.11 0.41 8.70
C PRO A 332 -30.30 -0.51 8.39
N THR A 333 -31.17 -0.68 9.37
CA THR A 333 -32.44 -1.42 9.18
C THR A 333 -33.23 -0.66 8.14
N THR A 334 -33.43 -1.25 6.96
CA THR A 334 -34.43 -0.76 6.01
C THR A 334 -35.76 -0.89 6.66
N SER A 335 -36.36 0.24 7.07
CA SER A 335 -37.76 0.29 7.41
C SER A 335 -38.55 0.06 6.12
N ASP A 336 -39.35 -1.01 6.09
CA ASP A 336 -40.37 -1.28 5.06
C ASP A 336 -41.32 -0.10 4.86
#